data_d063796e3c3ad1e2cf834d4b2820a524
#
_entry.id   d063796e3c3ad1e2cf834d4b2820a524
#
_cell.length_a   1.000
_cell.length_b   1.000
_cell.length_c   1.000
_cell.angle_alpha   90.00
_cell.angle_beta   90.00
_cell.angle_gamma   90.00
#
_symmetry.space_group_name_H-M   'P 1'
#
loop_
_entity.id
_entity.type
_entity.pdbx_description
1 polymer ?
#
loop_
_entity_poly.entity_id
_entity_poly.type
_entity_poly.pdbx_seq_one_letter_code
_entity_poly.pdbx_strand_id
1 'polypeptide(L)'
;PAPTPAPTPAPTPVPTPEPTPEPGPTSCSDHDNTGNTKYCTMNSGGLDREFFLYIPDNLLGSTNTSPLVINFHGGDGYAEYEMEYTGFRELSEDENFIVAYPQGTVAEGKGSTGWFTGIGCETPGEVCDVSFISELIDALDSEYYVDASRVYASGFSNGGFMIYSLACYLSDKVAAFGPVAGLMYTEEYDNCTPQRPLPIVHIHGENDSAIPIDGSTYSVGFSTVLEYWNNYNQCTETIILDGEDNNGD
;
A
#
# COMPACT_ATOMS: atom_id res chain seq x y z
N PRO A 1 -3.89 -12.86 63.89
CA PRO A 1 -3.19 -12.29 62.75
C PRO A 1 -3.68 -12.90 61.46
N ALA A 2 -4.08 -12.08 60.51
CA ALA A 2 -4.48 -12.53 59.19
C ALA A 2 -3.25 -13.02 58.39
N PRO A 3 -3.38 -14.05 57.53
CA PRO A 3 -2.25 -14.52 56.71
C PRO A 3 -1.82 -13.45 55.70
N THR A 4 -0.51 -13.31 55.54
CA THR A 4 0.09 -12.44 54.54
C THR A 4 -0.27 -12.94 53.14
N PRO A 5 -0.74 -12.06 52.21
CA PRO A 5 -1.04 -12.48 50.86
C PRO A 5 0.25 -12.97 50.14
N ALA A 6 0.06 -14.03 49.34
CA ALA A 6 1.14 -14.59 48.53
C ALA A 6 1.64 -13.54 47.52
N PRO A 7 2.95 -13.53 47.17
CA PRO A 7 3.49 -12.59 46.16
C PRO A 7 2.85 -12.89 44.81
N THR A 8 2.47 -11.82 44.11
CA THR A 8 1.99 -11.88 42.72
C THR A 8 3.13 -12.40 41.83
N PRO A 9 2.89 -13.39 40.96
CA PRO A 9 3.92 -13.86 40.02
C PRO A 9 4.40 -12.72 39.13
N ALA A 10 5.72 -12.70 38.87
CA ALA A 10 6.30 -11.74 37.94
C ALA A 10 5.72 -11.93 36.53
N PRO A 11 5.49 -10.86 35.77
CA PRO A 11 5.00 -10.98 34.40
C PRO A 11 5.99 -11.81 33.56
N THR A 12 5.45 -12.76 32.82
CA THR A 12 6.23 -13.54 31.85
C THR A 12 6.78 -12.57 30.79
N PRO A 13 8.09 -12.62 30.45
CA PRO A 13 8.63 -11.76 29.39
C PRO A 13 7.87 -12.05 28.09
N VAL A 14 7.38 -10.99 27.44
CA VAL A 14 6.82 -11.07 26.09
C VAL A 14 7.97 -11.51 25.18
N PRO A 15 7.79 -12.55 24.34
CA PRO A 15 8.83 -12.95 23.40
C PRO A 15 9.18 -11.77 22.52
N THR A 16 10.47 -11.48 22.39
CA THR A 16 10.97 -10.51 21.42
C THR A 16 10.59 -11.02 20.03
N PRO A 17 9.96 -10.19 19.18
CA PRO A 17 9.64 -10.62 17.82
C PRO A 17 10.94 -11.09 17.14
N GLU A 18 10.84 -12.19 16.42
CA GLU A 18 11.92 -12.69 15.60
C GLU A 18 12.27 -11.61 14.56
N PRO A 19 13.57 -11.30 14.32
CA PRO A 19 13.93 -10.29 13.35
C PRO A 19 13.33 -10.67 11.98
N THR A 20 12.63 -9.75 11.35
CA THR A 20 12.15 -9.90 9.98
C THR A 20 13.37 -10.22 9.11
N PRO A 21 13.32 -11.24 8.24
CA PRO A 21 14.42 -11.51 7.32
C PRO A 21 14.74 -10.24 6.52
N GLU A 22 16.02 -9.94 6.33
CA GLU A 22 16.39 -8.85 5.43
C GLU A 22 15.79 -9.12 4.04
N PRO A 23 15.21 -8.10 3.37
CA PRO A 23 14.66 -8.27 2.02
C PRO A 23 15.75 -8.82 1.10
N GLY A 24 15.38 -9.76 0.24
CA GLY A 24 16.29 -10.28 -0.76
C GLY A 24 16.69 -9.16 -1.75
N PRO A 25 17.89 -9.23 -2.34
CA PRO A 25 18.29 -8.24 -3.33
C PRO A 25 17.32 -8.23 -4.51
N THR A 26 17.04 -7.03 -5.03
CA THR A 26 16.25 -6.92 -6.26
C THR A 26 17.11 -7.30 -7.47
N SER A 27 16.48 -7.86 -8.50
CA SER A 27 17.10 -8.10 -9.80
C SER A 27 16.35 -7.29 -10.84
N CYS A 28 16.99 -6.25 -11.36
CA CYS A 28 16.39 -5.34 -12.32
C CYS A 28 17.10 -5.38 -13.67
N SER A 29 16.33 -5.25 -14.75
CA SER A 29 16.81 -5.03 -16.11
C SER A 29 16.10 -3.81 -16.72
N ASP A 30 16.75 -3.11 -17.65
CA ASP A 30 16.10 -2.03 -18.35
C ASP A 30 14.93 -2.58 -19.17
N HIS A 31 13.76 -2.00 -18.99
CA HIS A 31 12.54 -2.35 -19.72
C HIS A 31 12.42 -1.59 -21.03
N ASP A 32 12.95 -0.39 -21.07
CA ASP A 32 12.99 0.47 -22.26
C ASP A 32 14.43 0.88 -22.61
N ASN A 33 14.58 1.63 -23.72
CA ASN A 33 15.89 2.06 -24.19
C ASN A 33 16.41 3.34 -23.50
N THR A 34 15.64 3.93 -22.57
CA THR A 34 16.02 5.17 -21.87
C THR A 34 16.77 4.89 -20.59
N GLY A 35 16.56 3.71 -19.99
CA GLY A 35 17.07 3.33 -18.66
C GLY A 35 16.24 3.87 -17.50
N ASN A 36 15.18 4.65 -17.78
CA ASN A 36 14.28 5.20 -16.77
C ASN A 36 13.32 4.14 -16.23
N THR A 37 12.84 3.24 -17.10
CA THR A 37 11.94 2.16 -16.72
C THR A 37 12.71 0.86 -16.56
N LYS A 38 12.53 0.23 -15.40
CA LYS A 38 13.13 -1.08 -15.07
C LYS A 38 12.03 -2.10 -14.80
N TYR A 39 12.20 -3.30 -15.31
CA TYR A 39 11.48 -4.48 -14.86
C TYR A 39 12.32 -5.18 -13.79
N CYS A 40 11.73 -5.38 -12.62
CA CYS A 40 12.41 -5.89 -11.45
C CYS A 40 11.71 -7.11 -10.86
N THR A 41 12.51 -7.98 -10.24
CA THR A 41 12.02 -9.11 -9.45
C THR A 41 12.69 -9.14 -8.09
N MET A 42 11.99 -9.64 -7.08
CA MET A 42 12.52 -9.92 -5.74
C MET A 42 11.82 -11.13 -5.15
N ASN A 43 12.46 -11.82 -4.22
CA ASN A 43 11.79 -12.87 -3.47
C ASN A 43 11.19 -12.29 -2.19
N SER A 44 9.89 -12.53 -1.96
CA SER A 44 9.17 -12.16 -0.76
C SER A 44 8.29 -13.31 -0.29
N GLY A 45 8.47 -13.72 0.96
CA GLY A 45 7.72 -14.85 1.53
C GLY A 45 7.92 -16.19 0.81
N GLY A 46 9.03 -16.36 0.06
CA GLY A 46 9.30 -17.54 -0.75
C GLY A 46 8.67 -17.52 -2.15
N LEU A 47 8.02 -16.42 -2.52
CA LEU A 47 7.46 -16.18 -3.85
C LEU A 47 8.32 -15.18 -4.62
N ASP A 48 8.50 -15.43 -5.92
CA ASP A 48 9.09 -14.45 -6.81
C ASP A 48 8.03 -13.39 -7.14
N ARG A 49 8.33 -12.15 -6.75
CA ARG A 49 7.46 -10.98 -6.95
C ARG A 49 8.07 -10.08 -8.01
N GLU A 50 7.20 -9.44 -8.77
CA GLU A 50 7.56 -8.59 -9.90
C GLU A 50 7.08 -7.16 -9.66
N PHE A 51 7.81 -6.19 -10.20
CA PHE A 51 7.40 -4.79 -10.22
C PHE A 51 8.12 -4.02 -11.33
N PHE A 52 7.49 -2.94 -11.79
CA PHE A 52 8.17 -1.93 -12.59
C PHE A 52 8.62 -0.78 -11.70
N LEU A 53 9.78 -0.22 -12.03
CA LEU A 53 10.33 0.94 -11.35
C LEU A 53 10.61 2.02 -12.40
N TYR A 54 10.07 3.20 -12.18
CA TYR A 54 10.36 4.38 -12.99
C TYR A 54 11.19 5.38 -12.21
N ILE A 55 12.30 5.79 -12.79
CA ILE A 55 13.26 6.74 -12.21
C ILE A 55 13.35 7.94 -13.18
N PRO A 56 12.91 9.14 -12.77
CA PRO A 56 12.95 10.31 -13.66
C PRO A 56 14.39 10.72 -14.00
N ASP A 57 14.57 11.40 -15.14
CA ASP A 57 15.86 11.78 -15.69
C ASP A 57 16.81 12.43 -14.66
N ASN A 58 16.26 13.33 -13.85
CA ASN A 58 17.03 14.07 -12.85
C ASN A 58 17.55 13.19 -11.69
N LEU A 59 17.00 11.99 -11.52
CA LEU A 59 17.38 11.05 -10.47
C LEU A 59 18.19 9.87 -10.96
N LEU A 60 18.35 9.69 -12.28
CA LEU A 60 19.20 8.65 -12.85
C LEU A 60 20.65 8.81 -12.39
N GLY A 61 21.17 7.79 -11.69
CA GLY A 61 22.53 7.81 -11.13
C GLY A 61 22.75 8.81 -9.99
N SER A 62 21.68 9.44 -9.47
CA SER A 62 21.74 10.30 -8.29
C SER A 62 21.93 9.44 -7.03
N THR A 63 22.66 9.99 -6.06
CA THR A 63 22.79 9.44 -4.69
C THR A 63 22.00 10.28 -3.68
N ASN A 64 21.22 11.24 -4.13
CA ASN A 64 20.33 12.01 -3.26
C ASN A 64 19.07 11.20 -2.97
N THR A 65 18.61 11.27 -1.73
CA THR A 65 17.37 10.61 -1.34
C THR A 65 16.16 11.27 -2.00
N SER A 66 15.24 10.46 -2.51
CA SER A 66 14.07 10.90 -3.30
C SER A 66 12.77 10.31 -2.76
N PRO A 67 11.63 11.00 -2.89
CA PRO A 67 10.34 10.41 -2.55
C PRO A 67 10.03 9.19 -3.40
N LEU A 68 9.22 8.27 -2.86
CA LEU A 68 8.70 7.11 -3.56
C LEU A 68 7.17 7.18 -3.61
N VAL A 69 6.58 6.96 -4.77
CA VAL A 69 5.15 6.66 -4.93
C VAL A 69 5.01 5.20 -5.34
N ILE A 70 4.17 4.45 -4.64
CA ILE A 70 3.81 3.08 -5.00
C ILE A 70 2.39 3.12 -5.54
N ASN A 71 2.18 2.69 -6.78
CA ASN A 71 0.88 2.72 -7.43
C ASN A 71 0.40 1.30 -7.76
N PHE A 72 -0.82 0.97 -7.30
CA PHE A 72 -1.39 -0.37 -7.30
C PHE A 72 -2.48 -0.51 -8.35
N HIS A 73 -2.33 -1.49 -9.26
CA HIS A 73 -3.35 -1.83 -10.25
C HIS A 73 -4.64 -2.38 -9.62
N GLY A 74 -5.73 -2.31 -10.35
CA GLY A 74 -7.00 -2.93 -9.97
C GLY A 74 -7.01 -4.45 -10.11
N GLY A 75 -8.12 -5.09 -9.72
CA GLY A 75 -8.32 -6.52 -9.93
C GLY A 75 -8.25 -6.88 -11.41
N ASP A 76 -7.72 -8.05 -11.74
CA ASP A 76 -7.42 -8.51 -13.12
C ASP A 76 -6.42 -7.62 -13.89
N GLY A 77 -5.80 -6.64 -13.21
CA GLY A 77 -4.86 -5.69 -13.78
C GLY A 77 -3.42 -6.21 -13.81
N TYR A 78 -2.58 -5.43 -14.49
CA TYR A 78 -1.15 -5.69 -14.60
C TYR A 78 -0.37 -4.42 -14.29
N ALA A 79 0.77 -4.56 -13.64
CA ALA A 79 1.65 -3.46 -13.28
C ALA A 79 2.11 -2.63 -14.48
N GLU A 80 2.41 -3.28 -15.61
CA GLU A 80 2.80 -2.62 -16.86
C GLU A 80 1.68 -1.73 -17.40
N TYR A 81 0.43 -2.22 -17.39
CA TYR A 81 -0.73 -1.44 -17.82
C TYR A 81 -1.00 -0.25 -16.90
N GLU A 82 -0.92 -0.47 -15.59
CA GLU A 82 -1.07 0.60 -14.60
C GLU A 82 -0.03 1.70 -14.80
N MET A 83 1.21 1.34 -15.06
CA MET A 83 2.30 2.26 -15.37
C MET A 83 2.02 3.11 -16.62
N GLU A 84 1.41 2.51 -17.66
CA GLU A 84 1.08 3.21 -18.90
C GLU A 84 -0.16 4.11 -18.76
N TYR A 85 -1.08 3.76 -17.86
CA TYR A 85 -2.40 4.38 -17.77
C TYR A 85 -2.46 5.59 -16.85
N THR A 86 -1.69 5.58 -15.73
CA THR A 86 -1.97 6.50 -14.60
C THR A 86 -1.31 7.88 -14.70
N GLY A 87 -0.44 8.12 -15.65
CA GLY A 87 0.27 9.41 -15.79
C GLY A 87 1.27 9.73 -14.67
N PHE A 88 1.56 8.80 -13.77
CA PHE A 88 2.53 9.03 -12.69
C PHE A 88 3.96 9.17 -13.19
N ARG A 89 4.31 8.63 -14.36
CA ARG A 89 5.64 8.80 -14.95
C ARG A 89 5.89 10.25 -15.35
N GLU A 90 4.92 10.89 -16.03
CA GLU A 90 4.99 12.29 -16.42
C GLU A 90 5.06 13.18 -15.18
N LEU A 91 4.23 12.92 -14.17
CA LEU A 91 4.26 13.66 -12.91
C LEU A 91 5.58 13.47 -12.16
N SER A 92 6.17 12.28 -12.22
CA SER A 92 7.48 11.95 -11.63
C SER A 92 8.61 12.78 -12.25
N GLU A 93 8.58 13.03 -13.57
CA GLU A 93 9.54 13.92 -14.23
C GLU A 93 9.44 15.37 -13.73
N ASP A 94 8.22 15.86 -13.54
CA ASP A 94 7.98 17.24 -13.12
C ASP A 94 8.31 17.44 -11.63
N GLU A 95 8.01 16.46 -10.76
CA GLU A 95 8.07 16.60 -9.31
C GLU A 95 9.25 15.86 -8.67
N ASN A 96 10.06 15.13 -9.45
CA ASN A 96 11.27 14.42 -9.01
C ASN A 96 11.04 13.39 -7.88
N PHE A 97 10.20 12.39 -8.13
CA PHE A 97 10.01 11.22 -7.27
C PHE A 97 10.12 9.91 -8.06
N ILE A 98 10.49 8.83 -7.40
CA ILE A 98 10.54 7.49 -7.98
C ILE A 98 9.14 6.88 -7.93
N VAL A 99 8.75 6.11 -8.95
CA VAL A 99 7.47 5.39 -8.96
C VAL A 99 7.71 3.89 -9.03
N ALA A 100 7.09 3.13 -8.13
CA ALA A 100 7.05 1.68 -8.19
C ALA A 100 5.63 1.21 -8.53
N TYR A 101 5.53 0.26 -9.47
CA TYR A 101 4.29 -0.39 -9.87
C TYR A 101 4.42 -1.89 -9.58
N PRO A 102 4.05 -2.34 -8.37
CA PRO A 102 4.13 -3.74 -8.03
C PRO A 102 3.07 -4.57 -8.78
N GLN A 103 3.38 -5.85 -9.03
CA GLN A 103 2.48 -6.81 -9.63
C GLN A 103 1.80 -7.65 -8.56
N GLY A 104 0.47 -7.62 -8.54
CA GLY A 104 -0.34 -8.51 -7.72
C GLY A 104 -0.27 -9.96 -8.20
N THR A 105 -0.46 -10.90 -7.30
CA THR A 105 -0.40 -12.33 -7.61
C THR A 105 -1.71 -12.87 -8.17
N VAL A 106 -1.66 -14.04 -8.78
CA VAL A 106 -2.85 -14.81 -9.21
C VAL A 106 -3.34 -15.62 -8.02
N ALA A 107 -4.57 -15.35 -7.56
CA ALA A 107 -5.19 -16.18 -6.52
C ALA A 107 -5.36 -17.62 -6.99
N GLU A 108 -5.01 -18.57 -6.14
CA GLU A 108 -5.20 -19.98 -6.44
C GLU A 108 -6.69 -20.26 -6.78
N GLY A 109 -6.93 -20.84 -7.96
CA GLY A 109 -8.28 -21.16 -8.45
C GLY A 109 -9.09 -19.99 -9.01
N LYS A 110 -8.60 -18.74 -9.00
CA LYS A 110 -9.33 -17.58 -9.57
C LYS A 110 -8.89 -17.19 -10.98
N GLY A 111 -7.66 -17.52 -11.37
CA GLY A 111 -7.14 -17.23 -12.71
C GLY A 111 -6.96 -15.74 -13.03
N SER A 112 -7.08 -14.88 -12.02
CA SER A 112 -6.97 -13.42 -12.12
C SER A 112 -6.01 -12.84 -11.10
N THR A 113 -5.32 -11.78 -11.49
CA THR A 113 -4.40 -11.04 -10.63
C THR A 113 -5.15 -10.17 -9.62
N GLY A 114 -4.57 -9.97 -8.45
CA GLY A 114 -5.15 -9.12 -7.42
C GLY A 114 -4.25 -8.99 -6.20
N TRP A 115 -4.74 -8.22 -5.23
CA TRP A 115 -4.06 -7.94 -3.97
C TRP A 115 -4.71 -8.73 -2.84
N PHE A 116 -3.87 -9.41 -2.08
CA PHE A 116 -4.26 -10.15 -0.88
C PHE A 116 -3.92 -9.28 0.33
N THR A 117 -4.96 -8.74 0.90
CA THR A 117 -4.89 -7.79 2.00
C THR A 117 -4.72 -8.49 3.34
N GLY A 118 -4.10 -7.84 4.27
CA GLY A 118 -3.55 -8.17 5.57
C GLY A 118 -4.16 -9.21 6.49
N ILE A 119 -5.40 -9.64 6.28
CA ILE A 119 -6.02 -10.68 7.10
C ILE A 119 -5.57 -12.04 6.60
N GLY A 120 -4.88 -12.81 7.46
CA GLY A 120 -4.28 -14.09 7.08
C GLY A 120 -2.79 -14.03 6.74
N CYS A 121 -2.17 -12.86 6.70
CA CYS A 121 -0.73 -12.68 6.49
C CYS A 121 0.17 -13.36 7.54
N GLU A 122 -0.40 -13.92 8.59
CA GLU A 122 0.35 -14.59 9.66
C GLU A 122 0.61 -16.08 9.36
N THR A 123 0.01 -16.63 8.30
CA THR A 123 0.19 -18.04 7.96
C THR A 123 1.41 -18.24 7.07
N PRO A 124 2.45 -18.97 7.50
CA PRO A 124 3.63 -19.25 6.67
C PRO A 124 3.25 -19.94 5.35
N GLY A 125 3.68 -19.37 4.23
CA GLY A 125 3.43 -19.91 2.88
C GLY A 125 2.15 -19.39 2.22
N GLU A 126 1.36 -18.54 2.87
CA GLU A 126 0.29 -17.79 2.23
C GLU A 126 0.82 -16.50 1.60
N VAL A 127 0.16 -16.04 0.53
CA VAL A 127 0.49 -14.78 -0.13
C VAL A 127 0.12 -13.64 0.81
N CYS A 128 1.10 -12.80 1.15
CA CYS A 128 0.87 -11.58 1.91
C CYS A 128 1.43 -10.39 1.16
N ASP A 129 0.56 -9.61 0.54
CA ASP A 129 1.00 -8.44 -0.22
C ASP A 129 1.46 -7.29 0.70
N VAL A 130 0.96 -7.20 1.91
CA VAL A 130 1.43 -6.22 2.92
C VAL A 130 2.90 -6.44 3.25
N SER A 131 3.31 -7.70 3.49
CA SER A 131 4.72 -8.04 3.73
C SER A 131 5.58 -7.77 2.52
N PHE A 132 5.11 -8.14 1.31
CA PHE A 132 5.81 -7.83 0.06
C PHE A 132 6.07 -6.32 -0.09
N ILE A 133 5.06 -5.48 0.13
CA ILE A 133 5.23 -4.02 0.01
C ILE A 133 6.15 -3.48 1.10
N SER A 134 6.11 -4.00 2.32
CA SER A 134 7.06 -3.66 3.37
C SER A 134 8.51 -3.94 2.94
N GLU A 135 8.76 -5.13 2.41
CA GLU A 135 10.08 -5.56 1.93
C GLU A 135 10.52 -4.78 0.67
N LEU A 136 9.58 -4.47 -0.23
CA LEU A 136 9.83 -3.64 -1.41
C LEU A 136 10.31 -2.23 -1.03
N ILE A 137 9.66 -1.60 -0.04
CA ILE A 137 10.09 -0.28 0.46
C ILE A 137 11.52 -0.35 0.99
N ASP A 138 11.83 -1.35 1.83
CA ASP A 138 13.16 -1.52 2.41
C ASP A 138 14.25 -1.77 1.33
N ALA A 139 13.93 -2.58 0.31
CA ALA A 139 14.82 -2.83 -0.81
C ALA A 139 15.09 -1.56 -1.64
N LEU A 140 14.03 -0.79 -1.95
CA LEU A 140 14.16 0.45 -2.73
C LEU A 140 14.89 1.56 -1.95
N ASP A 141 14.70 1.67 -0.62
CA ASP A 141 15.49 2.56 0.22
C ASP A 141 16.99 2.21 0.13
N SER A 142 17.31 0.95 0.27
CA SER A 142 18.70 0.46 0.23
C SER A 142 19.38 0.64 -1.15
N GLU A 143 18.66 0.36 -2.24
CA GLU A 143 19.23 0.24 -3.59
C GLU A 143 19.09 1.51 -4.43
N TYR A 144 18.06 2.33 -4.20
CA TYR A 144 17.70 3.48 -5.03
C TYR A 144 17.65 4.82 -4.28
N TYR A 145 18.17 4.87 -3.06
CA TYR A 145 18.22 6.09 -2.25
C TYR A 145 16.82 6.71 -2.05
N VAL A 146 15.82 5.89 -1.76
CA VAL A 146 14.49 6.37 -1.39
C VAL A 146 14.56 7.05 -0.03
N ASP A 147 13.81 8.12 0.15
CA ASP A 147 13.60 8.73 1.46
C ASP A 147 12.46 8.00 2.18
N ALA A 148 12.81 7.12 3.11
CA ALA A 148 11.84 6.33 3.88
C ALA A 148 10.80 7.17 4.64
N SER A 149 11.02 8.49 4.83
CA SER A 149 10.04 9.40 5.41
C SER A 149 9.04 9.97 4.39
N ARG A 150 9.28 9.74 3.09
CA ARG A 150 8.48 10.27 1.98
C ARG A 150 8.05 9.15 1.02
N VAL A 151 7.47 8.10 1.56
CA VAL A 151 6.86 7.00 0.81
C VAL A 151 5.34 7.22 0.78
N TYR A 152 4.74 7.19 -0.40
CA TYR A 152 3.32 7.41 -0.63
C TYR A 152 2.73 6.23 -1.39
N ALA A 153 1.45 5.95 -1.17
CA ALA A 153 0.78 4.83 -1.82
C ALA A 153 -0.56 5.27 -2.42
N SER A 154 -0.81 4.91 -3.68
CA SER A 154 -2.07 5.11 -4.38
C SER A 154 -2.46 3.84 -5.13
N GLY A 155 -3.76 3.63 -5.37
CA GLY A 155 -4.22 2.45 -6.08
C GLY A 155 -5.69 2.52 -6.44
N PHE A 156 -6.05 1.83 -7.52
CA PHE A 156 -7.39 1.83 -8.09
C PHE A 156 -8.14 0.53 -7.78
N SER A 157 -9.45 0.61 -7.48
CA SER A 157 -10.33 -0.54 -7.30
C SER A 157 -9.78 -1.53 -6.25
N ASN A 158 -9.43 -2.76 -6.62
CA ASN A 158 -8.76 -3.72 -5.73
C ASN A 158 -7.43 -3.16 -5.18
N GLY A 159 -6.68 -2.37 -5.97
CA GLY A 159 -5.54 -1.59 -5.47
C GLY A 159 -5.94 -0.55 -4.43
N GLY A 160 -7.11 0.08 -4.55
CA GLY A 160 -7.66 1.00 -3.57
C GLY A 160 -8.01 0.31 -2.24
N PHE A 161 -8.49 -0.94 -2.27
CA PHE A 161 -8.63 -1.77 -1.06
C PHE A 161 -7.27 -2.07 -0.43
N MET A 162 -6.26 -2.40 -1.25
CA MET A 162 -4.89 -2.61 -0.77
C MET A 162 -4.33 -1.36 -0.06
N ILE A 163 -4.66 -0.15 -0.53
CA ILE A 163 -4.25 1.09 0.12
C ILE A 163 -4.74 1.16 1.56
N TYR A 164 -5.99 0.77 1.83
CA TYR A 164 -6.50 0.73 3.20
C TYR A 164 -5.81 -0.32 4.06
N SER A 165 -5.46 -1.48 3.49
CA SER A 165 -4.66 -2.48 4.18
C SER A 165 -3.28 -1.94 4.57
N LEU A 166 -2.61 -1.23 3.65
CA LEU A 166 -1.34 -0.57 3.98
C LEU A 166 -1.52 0.51 5.06
N ALA A 167 -2.62 1.28 5.03
CA ALA A 167 -2.91 2.26 6.07
C ALA A 167 -3.10 1.62 7.45
N CYS A 168 -3.69 0.42 7.51
CA CYS A 168 -3.88 -0.30 8.76
C CYS A 168 -2.58 -0.95 9.29
N TYR A 169 -1.74 -1.50 8.41
CA TYR A 169 -0.65 -2.39 8.79
C TYR A 169 0.75 -1.84 8.53
N LEU A 170 0.93 -0.85 7.63
CA LEU A 170 2.21 -0.20 7.30
C LEU A 170 2.18 1.31 7.51
N SER A 171 1.39 1.78 8.44
CA SER A 171 1.28 3.20 8.78
C SER A 171 2.59 3.82 9.28
N ASP A 172 3.54 3.03 9.73
CA ASP A 172 4.88 3.45 10.12
C ASP A 172 5.82 3.70 8.93
N LYS A 173 5.59 3.00 7.80
CA LYS A 173 6.43 3.09 6.59
C LYS A 173 5.88 4.03 5.51
N VAL A 174 4.56 4.21 5.42
CA VAL A 174 3.93 5.01 4.37
C VAL A 174 3.42 6.33 4.92
N ALA A 175 3.83 7.45 4.30
CA ALA A 175 3.60 8.80 4.79
C ALA A 175 2.17 9.32 4.53
N ALA A 176 1.56 8.95 3.39
CA ALA A 176 0.18 9.28 3.05
C ALA A 176 -0.40 8.30 2.03
N PHE A 177 -1.74 8.24 1.95
CA PHE A 177 -2.49 7.25 1.21
C PHE A 177 -3.52 7.89 0.26
N GLY A 178 -3.63 7.34 -0.95
CA GLY A 178 -4.55 7.78 -2.00
C GLY A 178 -5.39 6.64 -2.57
N PRO A 179 -6.39 6.10 -1.86
CA PRO A 179 -7.29 5.09 -2.41
C PRO A 179 -8.23 5.70 -3.45
N VAL A 180 -8.34 5.03 -4.62
CA VAL A 180 -9.24 5.40 -5.72
C VAL A 180 -10.22 4.26 -5.97
N ALA A 181 -11.52 4.54 -5.88
CA ALA A 181 -12.61 3.58 -6.08
C ALA A 181 -12.43 2.26 -5.30
N GLY A 182 -11.90 2.34 -4.08
CA GLY A 182 -11.71 1.22 -3.15
C GLY A 182 -12.22 1.59 -1.77
N LEU A 183 -12.60 0.61 -0.96
CA LEU A 183 -13.11 0.77 0.39
C LEU A 183 -12.35 -0.13 1.36
N MET A 184 -12.65 -0.08 2.64
CA MET A 184 -12.12 -1.04 3.61
C MET A 184 -12.95 -2.34 3.57
N TYR A 185 -12.28 -3.49 3.57
CA TYR A 185 -12.97 -4.74 3.83
C TYR A 185 -13.56 -4.74 5.23
N THR A 186 -14.73 -5.36 5.42
CA THR A 186 -15.42 -5.38 6.73
C THR A 186 -14.52 -5.97 7.83
N GLU A 187 -13.87 -7.08 7.53
CA GLU A 187 -12.97 -7.73 8.47
C GLU A 187 -11.73 -6.89 8.79
N GLU A 188 -11.20 -6.17 7.80
CA GLU A 188 -10.10 -5.24 7.99
C GLU A 188 -10.50 -4.04 8.84
N TYR A 189 -11.69 -3.47 8.59
CA TYR A 189 -12.26 -2.38 9.39
C TYR A 189 -12.33 -2.74 10.88
N ASP A 190 -12.77 -3.97 11.18
CA ASP A 190 -12.91 -4.47 12.56
C ASP A 190 -11.56 -4.68 13.26
N ASN A 191 -10.46 -4.89 12.50
CA ASN A 191 -9.15 -5.22 13.01
C ASN A 191 -8.06 -4.17 12.71
N CYS A 192 -8.40 -3.05 12.09
CA CYS A 192 -7.45 -2.01 11.70
C CYS A 192 -6.81 -1.34 12.93
N THR A 193 -5.48 -1.36 12.99
CA THR A 193 -4.73 -0.82 14.12
C THR A 193 -3.53 0.01 13.65
N PRO A 194 -3.76 1.18 13.02
CA PRO A 194 -2.67 2.04 12.56
C PRO A 194 -1.78 2.49 13.73
N GLN A 195 -0.50 2.69 13.48
CA GLN A 195 0.45 3.09 14.53
C GLN A 195 0.49 4.62 14.74
N ARG A 196 0.01 5.41 13.77
CA ARG A 196 -0.04 6.87 13.83
C ARG A 196 -1.13 7.45 12.95
N PRO A 197 -1.57 8.69 13.19
CA PRO A 197 -2.43 9.42 12.25
C PRO A 197 -1.81 9.54 10.86
N LEU A 198 -2.65 9.45 9.82
CA LEU A 198 -2.24 9.36 8.41
C LEU A 198 -3.06 10.29 7.54
N PRO A 199 -2.44 11.13 6.70
CA PRO A 199 -3.14 11.81 5.63
C PRO A 199 -3.72 10.82 4.62
N ILE A 200 -5.01 10.97 4.30
CA ILE A 200 -5.71 10.14 3.31
C ILE A 200 -6.48 11.06 2.36
N VAL A 201 -6.32 10.85 1.06
CA VAL A 201 -7.12 11.47 0.00
C VAL A 201 -7.88 10.36 -0.71
N HIS A 202 -9.19 10.26 -0.48
CA HIS A 202 -10.05 9.26 -1.09
C HIS A 202 -10.78 9.83 -2.30
N ILE A 203 -10.74 9.10 -3.42
CA ILE A 203 -11.42 9.45 -4.66
C ILE A 203 -12.40 8.32 -5.02
N HIS A 204 -13.68 8.66 -5.22
CA HIS A 204 -14.71 7.66 -5.53
C HIS A 204 -15.85 8.27 -6.35
N GLY A 205 -16.37 7.51 -7.30
CA GLY A 205 -17.58 7.89 -8.03
C GLY A 205 -18.82 7.62 -7.19
N GLU A 206 -19.71 8.60 -7.04
CA GLU A 206 -20.96 8.42 -6.29
C GLU A 206 -21.86 7.32 -6.88
N ASN A 207 -21.81 7.13 -8.19
CA ASN A 207 -22.59 6.14 -8.93
C ASN A 207 -21.77 4.91 -9.34
N ASP A 208 -20.66 4.62 -8.64
CA ASP A 208 -19.86 3.43 -8.93
C ASP A 208 -20.71 2.17 -8.70
N SER A 209 -20.95 1.43 -9.79
CA SER A 209 -21.74 0.20 -9.75
C SER A 209 -20.91 -1.04 -9.47
N ALA A 210 -19.58 -0.97 -9.58
CA ALA A 210 -18.67 -2.07 -9.30
C ALA A 210 -18.28 -2.11 -7.82
N ILE A 211 -17.93 -0.95 -7.27
CA ILE A 211 -17.64 -0.75 -5.84
C ILE A 211 -18.60 0.32 -5.32
N PRO A 212 -19.84 -0.03 -4.95
CA PRO A 212 -20.83 0.95 -4.49
C PRO A 212 -20.32 1.75 -3.29
N ILE A 213 -20.48 3.07 -3.34
CA ILE A 213 -19.99 3.98 -2.30
C ILE A 213 -20.63 3.70 -0.93
N ASP A 214 -21.82 3.13 -0.91
CA ASP A 214 -22.52 2.70 0.31
C ASP A 214 -21.99 1.38 0.90
N GLY A 215 -20.99 0.76 0.24
CA GLY A 215 -20.41 -0.51 0.65
C GLY A 215 -21.12 -1.73 0.06
N SER A 216 -20.73 -2.90 0.54
CA SER A 216 -21.22 -4.19 0.02
C SER A 216 -21.27 -5.24 1.12
N THR A 217 -21.46 -6.51 0.76
CA THR A 217 -21.39 -7.63 1.73
C THR A 217 -19.99 -7.90 2.27
N TYR A 218 -18.96 -7.37 1.62
CA TYR A 218 -17.55 -7.59 1.97
C TYR A 218 -16.80 -6.30 2.33
N SER A 219 -17.42 -5.12 2.17
CA SER A 219 -16.80 -3.83 2.47
C SER A 219 -17.76 -2.90 3.20
N VAL A 220 -17.22 -2.11 4.12
CA VAL A 220 -17.97 -1.02 4.76
C VAL A 220 -18.12 0.15 3.80
N GLY A 221 -19.20 0.93 3.94
CA GLY A 221 -19.45 2.09 3.08
C GLY A 221 -18.51 3.26 3.36
N PHE A 222 -18.36 4.16 2.39
CA PHE A 222 -17.46 5.31 2.47
C PHE A 222 -17.73 6.19 3.70
N SER A 223 -18.98 6.43 4.06
CA SER A 223 -19.33 7.21 5.26
C SER A 223 -18.71 6.61 6.53
N THR A 224 -18.74 5.27 6.65
CA THR A 224 -18.12 4.54 7.78
C THR A 224 -16.59 4.63 7.74
N VAL A 225 -15.99 4.48 6.55
CA VAL A 225 -14.55 4.66 6.35
C VAL A 225 -14.12 6.07 6.73
N LEU A 226 -14.85 7.08 6.27
CA LEU A 226 -14.58 8.49 6.56
C LEU A 226 -14.69 8.79 8.07
N GLU A 227 -15.73 8.27 8.73
CA GLU A 227 -15.91 8.43 10.18
C GLU A 227 -14.74 7.79 10.95
N TYR A 228 -14.34 6.57 10.58
CA TYR A 228 -13.21 5.89 11.19
C TYR A 228 -11.93 6.73 11.12
N TRP A 229 -11.52 7.16 9.91
CA TRP A 229 -10.28 7.89 9.73
C TRP A 229 -10.33 9.31 10.29
N ASN A 230 -11.46 10.00 10.24
CA ASN A 230 -11.64 11.30 10.89
C ASN A 230 -11.46 11.20 12.41
N ASN A 231 -12.06 10.19 13.03
CA ASN A 231 -11.95 9.96 14.47
C ASN A 231 -10.51 9.55 14.84
N TYR A 232 -9.91 8.63 14.09
CA TYR A 232 -8.56 8.16 14.34
C TYR A 232 -7.53 9.28 14.18
N ASN A 233 -7.62 10.04 13.10
CA ASN A 233 -6.73 11.16 12.80
C ASN A 233 -7.04 12.43 13.62
N GLN A 234 -8.14 12.45 14.39
CA GLN A 234 -8.61 13.63 15.14
C GLN A 234 -8.81 14.84 14.23
N CYS A 235 -9.37 14.63 13.06
CA CYS A 235 -9.63 15.68 12.09
C CYS A 235 -10.62 16.70 12.66
N THR A 236 -10.29 17.97 12.53
CA THR A 236 -11.18 19.08 12.92
C THR A 236 -12.04 19.58 11.76
N GLU A 237 -11.69 19.19 10.55
CA GLU A 237 -12.32 19.61 9.31
C GLU A 237 -12.23 18.51 8.25
N THR A 238 -13.30 18.31 7.50
CA THR A 238 -13.34 17.39 6.35
C THR A 238 -13.61 18.22 5.11
N ILE A 239 -12.77 18.11 4.08
CA ILE A 239 -12.99 18.76 2.80
C ILE A 239 -13.50 17.70 1.83
N ILE A 240 -14.71 17.91 1.33
CA ILE A 240 -15.28 17.14 0.22
C ILE A 240 -15.18 18.04 -1.01
N LEU A 241 -14.49 17.54 -2.03
CA LEU A 241 -14.38 18.20 -3.33
C LEU A 241 -15.28 17.45 -4.30
N ASP A 242 -16.36 18.12 -4.71
CA ASP A 242 -17.18 17.61 -5.80
C ASP A 242 -16.39 17.83 -7.11
N GLY A 243 -16.02 16.74 -7.77
CA GLY A 243 -15.44 16.81 -9.10
C GLY A 243 -16.54 17.19 -10.08
N GLU A 244 -16.56 18.43 -10.53
CA GLU A 244 -17.32 18.74 -11.75
C GLU A 244 -16.63 18.01 -12.92
N ASP A 245 -17.29 17.02 -13.53
CA ASP A 245 -16.83 16.55 -14.81
C ASP A 245 -17.04 17.68 -15.83
N ASN A 246 -15.92 18.23 -16.29
CA ASN A 246 -15.93 19.30 -17.30
C ASN A 246 -16.40 18.81 -18.68
N ASN A 247 -17.01 17.64 -18.77
CA ASN A 247 -17.46 17.04 -20.02
C ASN A 247 -18.92 17.33 -20.38
N GLY A 248 -19.66 18.06 -19.53
CA GLY A 248 -20.95 18.68 -19.92
C GLY A 248 -22.03 17.71 -20.36
N ASP A 249 -22.09 16.50 -19.81
CA ASP A 249 -23.18 15.53 -19.98
C ASP A 249 -23.83 15.19 -18.65
#